data_944e5dd7a33e9675097474c3469c4b41
#
_entry.id   944e5dd7a33e9675097474c3469c4b41
#
_cell.length_a   1.000
_cell.length_b   1.000
_cell.length_c   1.000
_cell.angle_alpha   90.00
_cell.angle_beta   90.00
_cell.angle_gamma   90.00
#
_symmetry.space_group_name_H-M   'P 1'
#
loop_
_entity.id
_entity.type
_entity.pdbx_description
1 polymer ?
#
loop_
_entity_poly.entity_id
_entity_poly.type
_entity_poly.pdbx_seq_one_letter_code
_entity_poly.pdbx_strand_id
1 'polypeptide(L)' 'MKNSKTRFEFALLVPAVFALSISEAAAQKQSASAARAECFRQANEAANAVNLASPAASAERNARGVQAYRDCARRMGIRP' A
#
# COMPACT_ATOMS: atom_id res chain seq x y z
N MET A 1 -8.84 -18.27 -44.56
CA MET A 1 -8.00 -18.94 -43.56
C MET A 1 -7.29 -17.96 -42.62
N LYS A 2 -6.62 -16.94 -43.12
CA LYS A 2 -5.96 -15.98 -42.30
C LYS A 2 -6.91 -15.19 -41.41
N ASN A 3 -8.12 -14.89 -41.90
CA ASN A 3 -9.11 -14.16 -41.12
C ASN A 3 -9.62 -14.95 -39.93
N SER A 4 -9.70 -16.29 -40.07
CA SER A 4 -10.11 -17.12 -38.96
C SER A 4 -9.11 -17.10 -37.80
N LYS A 5 -7.86 -17.12 -38.10
CA LYS A 5 -6.82 -17.03 -37.07
C LYS A 5 -6.87 -15.70 -36.32
N THR A 6 -7.09 -14.61 -37.05
CA THR A 6 -7.20 -13.29 -36.45
C THR A 6 -8.41 -13.21 -35.51
N ARG A 7 -9.52 -13.83 -35.89
CA ARG A 7 -10.71 -13.88 -35.02
C ARG A 7 -10.45 -14.66 -33.73
N PHE A 8 -9.70 -15.74 -33.83
CA PHE A 8 -9.33 -16.52 -32.65
C PHE A 8 -8.49 -15.70 -31.68
N GLU A 9 -7.57 -14.93 -32.17
CA GLU A 9 -6.75 -14.06 -31.34
C GLU A 9 -7.59 -13.00 -30.62
N PHE A 10 -8.53 -12.41 -31.30
CA PHE A 10 -9.45 -11.44 -30.67
C PHE A 10 -10.29 -12.06 -29.58
N ALA A 11 -10.78 -13.26 -29.79
CA ALA A 11 -11.60 -13.94 -28.79
C ALA A 11 -10.80 -14.25 -27.51
N LEU A 12 -9.51 -14.54 -27.63
CA LEU A 12 -8.66 -14.79 -26.49
C LEU A 12 -8.30 -13.51 -25.74
N LEU A 13 -8.20 -12.38 -26.42
CA LEU A 13 -7.85 -11.11 -25.81
C LEU A 13 -8.94 -10.59 -24.86
N VAL A 14 -10.20 -10.78 -25.20
CA VAL A 14 -11.32 -10.30 -24.38
C VAL A 14 -11.31 -10.92 -22.98
N PRO A 15 -11.20 -12.25 -22.80
CA PRO A 15 -11.09 -12.83 -21.47
C PRO A 15 -9.86 -12.35 -20.70
N ALA A 16 -8.75 -12.12 -21.41
CA ALA A 16 -7.54 -11.63 -20.77
C ALA A 16 -7.73 -10.23 -20.16
N VAL A 17 -8.47 -9.36 -20.84
CA VAL A 17 -8.77 -8.02 -20.33
C VAL A 17 -9.61 -8.09 -19.07
N PHE A 18 -10.61 -8.95 -19.02
CA PHE A 18 -11.43 -9.16 -17.82
C PHE A 18 -10.59 -9.66 -16.64
N ALA A 19 -9.72 -10.61 -16.88
CA ALA A 19 -8.83 -11.14 -15.85
C ALA A 19 -7.92 -10.05 -15.29
N LEU A 20 -7.41 -9.17 -16.14
CA LEU A 20 -6.57 -8.03 -15.69
C LEU A 20 -7.36 -7.08 -14.80
N SER A 21 -8.60 -6.78 -15.11
CA SER A 21 -9.43 -5.88 -14.29
C SER A 21 -9.65 -6.44 -12.90
N ILE A 22 -9.93 -7.73 -12.78
CA ILE A 22 -10.08 -8.38 -11.47
C ILE A 22 -8.78 -8.36 -10.69
N SER A 23 -7.66 -8.58 -11.38
CA SER A 23 -6.33 -8.54 -10.76
C SER A 23 -5.99 -7.16 -10.23
N GLU A 24 -6.37 -6.10 -10.92
CA GLU A 24 -6.14 -4.73 -10.47
C GLU A 24 -6.87 -4.43 -9.17
N ALA A 25 -8.12 -4.84 -9.03
CA ALA A 25 -8.87 -4.63 -7.80
C ALA A 25 -8.24 -5.34 -6.61
N ALA A 26 -7.82 -6.58 -6.79
CA ALA A 26 -7.14 -7.35 -5.77
C ALA A 26 -5.78 -6.72 -5.40
N ALA A 27 -5.03 -6.26 -6.41
CA ALA A 27 -3.74 -5.61 -6.20
C ALA A 27 -3.89 -4.30 -5.42
N GLN A 28 -4.95 -3.51 -5.67
CA GLN A 28 -5.21 -2.28 -4.92
C GLN A 28 -5.47 -2.55 -3.45
N LYS A 29 -6.23 -3.57 -3.12
CA LYS A 29 -6.49 -3.95 -1.72
C LYS A 29 -5.20 -4.40 -1.03
N GLN A 30 -4.39 -5.21 -1.70
CA GLN A 30 -3.11 -5.65 -1.18
C GLN A 30 -2.14 -4.48 -1.01
N SER A 31 -2.13 -3.54 -1.97
CA SER A 31 -1.29 -2.36 -1.89
C SER A 31 -1.64 -1.48 -0.70
N ALA A 32 -2.92 -1.28 -0.42
CA ALA A 32 -3.36 -0.50 0.74
C ALA A 32 -2.95 -1.18 2.04
N SER A 33 -3.10 -2.50 2.13
CA SER A 33 -2.68 -3.27 3.29
C SER A 33 -1.17 -3.22 3.49
N ALA A 34 -0.40 -3.38 2.42
CA ALA A 34 1.05 -3.28 2.45
C ALA A 34 1.51 -1.88 2.83
N ALA A 35 0.83 -0.85 2.33
CA ALA A 35 1.14 0.54 2.67
C ALA A 35 0.92 0.80 4.15
N ARG A 36 -0.17 0.30 4.73
CA ARG A 36 -0.42 0.45 6.16
C ARG A 36 0.64 -0.25 7.00
N ALA A 37 1.03 -1.45 6.60
CA ALA A 37 2.09 -2.18 7.30
C ALA A 37 3.40 -1.41 7.27
N GLU A 38 3.76 -0.82 6.13
CA GLU A 38 4.96 0.00 6.00
C GLU A 38 4.86 1.25 6.87
N CYS A 39 3.69 1.89 6.92
CA CYS A 39 3.49 3.08 7.76
C CYS A 39 3.59 2.73 9.24
N PHE A 40 3.10 1.57 9.67
CA PHE A 40 3.30 1.10 11.04
C PHE A 40 4.78 0.86 11.35
N ARG A 41 5.50 0.29 10.40
CA ARG A 41 6.94 0.07 10.55
C ARG A 41 7.68 1.40 10.76
N GLN A 42 7.37 2.41 9.95
CA GLN A 42 7.98 3.73 10.08
C GLN A 42 7.58 4.41 11.39
N ALA A 43 6.33 4.22 11.82
CA ALA A 43 5.86 4.75 13.10
C ALA A 43 6.62 4.15 14.27
N ASN A 44 6.86 2.84 14.24
CA ASN A 44 7.63 2.15 15.27
C ASN A 44 9.08 2.62 15.29
N GLU A 45 9.68 2.79 14.12
CA GLU A 45 11.05 3.33 14.04
C GLU A 45 11.15 4.71 14.62
N ALA A 46 10.20 5.60 14.29
CA ALA A 46 10.18 6.96 14.82
C ALA A 46 10.01 6.97 16.34
N ALA A 47 9.13 6.12 16.85
CA ALA A 47 8.93 5.99 18.29
C ALA A 47 10.19 5.47 19.00
N ASN A 48 10.85 4.48 18.39
CA ASN A 48 12.06 3.89 18.98
C ASN A 48 13.28 4.81 18.93
N ALA A 49 13.25 5.82 18.08
CA ALA A 49 14.32 6.81 18.00
C ALA A 49 14.28 7.82 19.15
N VAL A 50 13.20 7.87 19.92
CA VAL A 50 13.09 8.80 21.05
C VAL A 50 13.99 8.33 22.19
N ASN A 51 14.68 9.28 22.82
CA ASN A 51 15.54 9.00 23.95
C ASN A 51 14.71 8.58 25.18
N LEU A 52 14.87 7.34 25.60
CA LEU A 52 14.12 6.78 26.73
C LEU A 52 14.49 7.38 28.08
N ALA A 53 15.62 8.06 28.17
CA ALA A 53 16.03 8.73 29.38
C ALA A 53 15.30 10.06 29.63
N SER A 54 14.58 10.57 28.63
CA SER A 54 13.79 11.79 28.75
C SER A 54 12.60 11.58 29.69
N PRO A 55 12.28 12.56 30.56
CA PRO A 55 11.11 12.47 31.44
C PRO A 55 9.78 12.36 30.67
N ALA A 56 9.73 12.89 29.46
CA ALA A 56 8.53 12.87 28.61
C ALA A 56 8.61 11.78 27.54
N ALA A 57 9.45 10.78 27.69
CA ALA A 57 9.71 9.78 26.64
C ALA A 57 8.44 9.10 26.12
N SER A 58 7.51 8.72 26.98
CA SER A 58 6.26 8.07 26.57
C SER A 58 5.41 8.97 25.67
N ALA A 59 5.25 10.23 26.05
CA ALA A 59 4.48 11.18 25.26
C ALA A 59 5.17 11.48 23.93
N GLU A 60 6.49 11.63 23.93
CA GLU A 60 7.27 11.86 22.71
C GLU A 60 7.18 10.66 21.76
N ARG A 61 7.29 9.44 22.28
CA ARG A 61 7.18 8.23 21.47
C ARG A 61 5.82 8.17 20.78
N ASN A 62 4.75 8.45 21.51
CA ASN A 62 3.40 8.46 20.93
C ASN A 62 3.27 9.55 19.87
N ALA A 63 3.73 10.76 20.16
CA ALA A 63 3.64 11.88 19.22
C ALA A 63 4.43 11.60 17.94
N ARG A 64 5.66 11.10 18.07
CA ARG A 64 6.51 10.79 16.91
C ARG A 64 5.95 9.66 16.09
N GLY A 65 5.45 8.61 16.74
CA GLY A 65 4.85 7.48 16.05
C GLY A 65 3.60 7.90 15.27
N VAL A 66 2.70 8.65 15.89
CA VAL A 66 1.48 9.11 15.23
C VAL A 66 1.81 10.04 14.06
N GLN A 67 2.73 10.96 14.24
CA GLN A 67 3.14 11.87 13.18
C GLN A 67 3.76 11.11 12.00
N ALA A 68 4.66 10.19 12.27
CA ALA A 68 5.30 9.39 11.23
C ALA A 68 4.28 8.56 10.46
N TYR A 69 3.30 7.99 11.16
CA TYR A 69 2.23 7.23 10.51
C TYR A 69 1.40 8.12 9.58
N ARG A 70 0.98 9.27 10.07
CA ARG A 70 0.17 10.21 9.28
C ARG A 70 0.91 10.70 8.04
N ASP A 71 2.18 11.03 8.18
CA ASP A 71 2.99 11.50 7.06
C ASP A 71 3.17 10.38 6.02
N CYS A 72 3.44 9.18 6.49
CA CYS A 72 3.55 8.01 5.62
C CYS A 72 2.23 7.74 4.88
N ALA A 73 1.11 7.76 5.59
CA ALA A 73 -0.21 7.53 5.01
C ALA A 73 -0.53 8.54 3.92
N ARG A 74 -0.21 9.82 4.15
CA ARG A 74 -0.40 10.86 3.14
C ARG A 74 0.47 10.62 1.92
N ARG A 75 1.74 10.26 2.10
CA ARG A 75 2.63 9.97 0.98
C ARG A 75 2.15 8.78 0.15
N MET A 76 1.57 7.79 0.81
CA MET A 76 1.09 6.57 0.15
C MET A 76 -0.37 6.64 -0.30
N GLY A 77 -1.05 7.75 -0.05
CA GLY A 77 -2.43 7.94 -0.50
C GLY A 77 -3.45 7.09 0.24
N ILE A 78 -3.15 6.68 1.47
CA ILE A 78 -4.09 5.94 2.32
C ILE A 78 -4.59 6.82 3.46
N ARG A 79 -5.74 6.45 4.03
CA ARG A 79 -6.27 7.16 5.20
C ARG A 79 -5.45 6.83 6.42
N PRO A 80 -5.08 7.86 7.17
CA PRO A 80 -4.33 7.64 8.40
C PRO A 80 -5.14 6.92 9.48
#